data_379ca61035a7bfc62e7bc09e65b730c6
#
_entry.id   379ca61035a7bfc62e7bc09e65b730c6
#
_cell.length_a   1.000
_cell.length_b   1.000
_cell.length_c   1.000
_cell.angle_alpha   90.00
_cell.angle_beta   90.00
_cell.angle_gamma   90.00
#
_symmetry.space_group_name_H-M   'P 1'
#
loop_
_entity.id
_entity.type
_entity.pdbx_description
1 polymer ?
#
loop_
_entity_poly.entity_id
_entity_poly.type
_entity_poly.pdbx_seq_one_letter_code
_entity_poly.pdbx_strand_id
1 'polypeptide(L)'
;MPFESLRHTAFIGIGCAHFAAGRYERAALWAQSGVDAFPASFWGERIVVAAAVHAGARAEARRTARKLLRKDPDLTVSVARRAWPFRPDFMERLADGLATAGMPRA
;
A
#
# COMPACT_ATOMS: atom_id res chain seq x y z
N MET A 1 -14.40 8.28 19.47
CA MET A 1 -13.71 7.72 18.30
C MET A 1 -13.06 6.41 18.67
N PRO A 2 -13.27 5.35 17.89
CA PRO A 2 -12.67 4.05 18.19
C PRO A 2 -11.15 4.09 18.15
N PHE A 3 -10.52 3.46 19.12
CA PHE A 3 -9.06 3.33 19.18
C PHE A 3 -8.49 2.66 17.93
N GLU A 4 -9.21 1.70 17.38
CA GLU A 4 -8.77 0.96 16.19
C GLU A 4 -8.57 1.89 15.00
N SER A 5 -9.44 2.88 14.81
CA SER A 5 -9.28 3.86 13.72
C SER A 5 -8.00 4.67 13.88
N LEU A 6 -7.68 5.10 15.10
CA LEU A 6 -6.45 5.85 15.36
C LEU A 6 -5.21 5.00 15.18
N ARG A 7 -5.24 3.76 15.68
CA ARG A 7 -4.13 2.82 15.54
C ARG A 7 -3.86 2.51 14.08
N HIS A 8 -4.92 2.21 13.34
CA HIS A 8 -4.84 1.92 11.91
C HIS A 8 -4.19 3.08 11.15
N THR A 9 -4.65 4.30 11.38
CA THR A 9 -4.09 5.49 10.73
C THR A 9 -2.63 5.70 11.09
N ALA A 10 -2.29 5.53 12.38
CA ALA A 10 -0.91 5.68 12.84
C ALA A 10 0.01 4.64 12.19
N PHE A 11 -0.41 3.37 12.14
CA PHE A 11 0.39 2.30 11.57
C PHE A 11 0.64 2.52 10.08
N ILE A 12 -0.39 2.94 9.33
CA ILE A 12 -0.23 3.24 7.91
C ILE A 12 0.69 4.44 7.71
N GLY A 13 0.56 5.48 8.53
CA GLY A 13 1.44 6.64 8.48
C GLY A 13 2.90 6.28 8.72
N ILE A 14 3.17 5.41 9.69
CA ILE A 14 4.53 4.91 9.96
C ILE A 14 5.02 4.12 8.76
N GLY A 15 4.17 3.27 8.18
CA GLY A 15 4.49 2.53 6.97
C GLY A 15 4.86 3.44 5.81
N CYS A 16 4.11 4.53 5.62
CA CYS A 16 4.41 5.52 4.58
C CYS A 16 5.75 6.20 4.82
N ALA A 17 6.08 6.51 6.08
CA ALA A 17 7.36 7.12 6.42
C ALA A 17 8.53 6.19 6.09
N HIS A 18 8.40 4.90 6.39
CA HIS A 18 9.41 3.92 6.04
C HIS A 18 9.53 3.76 4.52
N PHE A 19 8.39 3.73 3.82
CA PHE A 19 8.38 3.65 2.36
C PHE A 19 9.11 4.84 1.74
N ALA A 20 8.82 6.04 2.21
CA ALA A 20 9.49 7.25 1.73
C ALA A 20 11.00 7.18 1.94
N ALA A 21 11.43 6.59 3.04
CA ALA A 21 12.85 6.45 3.37
C ALA A 21 13.53 5.25 2.69
N GLY A 22 12.80 4.45 1.90
CA GLY A 22 13.35 3.28 1.23
C GLY A 22 13.47 2.04 2.12
N ARG A 23 12.88 2.06 3.31
CA ARG A 23 12.88 0.92 4.23
C ARG A 23 11.65 0.06 3.95
N TYR A 24 11.69 -0.66 2.83
CA TYR A 24 10.49 -1.31 2.28
C TYR A 24 9.97 -2.47 3.11
N GLU A 25 10.84 -3.27 3.72
CA GLU A 25 10.38 -4.37 4.58
C GLU A 25 9.63 -3.83 5.79
N ARG A 26 10.16 -2.78 6.43
CA ARG A 26 9.49 -2.14 7.56
C ARG A 26 8.20 -1.46 7.13
N ALA A 27 8.22 -0.84 5.96
CA ALA A 27 7.01 -0.22 5.41
C ALA A 27 5.89 -1.24 5.26
N ALA A 28 6.20 -2.42 4.71
CA ALA A 28 5.21 -3.48 4.54
C ALA A 28 4.69 -3.98 5.89
N LEU A 29 5.56 -4.16 6.88
CA LEU A 29 5.15 -4.64 8.20
C LEU A 29 4.20 -3.65 8.90
N TRP A 30 4.55 -2.38 8.92
CA TRP A 30 3.72 -1.37 9.57
C TRP A 30 2.39 -1.16 8.86
N ALA A 31 2.42 -1.11 7.52
CA ALA A 31 1.19 -0.97 6.75
C ALA A 31 0.29 -2.20 6.94
N GLN A 32 0.86 -3.41 7.00
CA GLN A 32 0.09 -4.63 7.25
C GLN A 32 -0.55 -4.58 8.63
N SER A 33 0.15 -4.07 9.63
CA SER A 33 -0.42 -3.89 10.97
C SER A 33 -1.64 -2.97 10.94
N GLY A 34 -1.60 -1.93 10.11
CA GLY A 34 -2.73 -1.04 9.91
C GLY A 34 -3.91 -1.73 9.25
N VAL A 35 -3.65 -2.56 8.25
CA VAL A 35 -4.69 -3.36 7.58
C VAL A 35 -5.30 -4.36 8.56
N ASP A 36 -4.49 -5.01 9.37
CA ASP A 36 -4.97 -5.98 10.37
C ASP A 36 -5.85 -5.31 11.41
N ALA A 37 -5.51 -4.09 11.82
CA ALA A 37 -6.31 -3.33 12.79
C ALA A 37 -7.64 -2.87 12.22
N PHE A 38 -7.71 -2.63 10.90
CA PHE A 38 -8.95 -2.18 10.27
C PHE A 38 -9.03 -2.71 8.84
N PRO A 39 -9.47 -3.98 8.65
CA PRO A 39 -9.47 -4.62 7.33
C PRO A 39 -10.38 -3.97 6.29
N ALA A 40 -11.34 -3.16 6.70
CA ALA A 40 -12.22 -2.45 5.76
C ALA A 40 -11.49 -1.37 4.99
N SER A 41 -10.34 -0.88 5.49
CA SER A 41 -9.53 0.10 4.79
C SER A 41 -8.66 -0.60 3.75
N PHE A 42 -8.62 -0.07 2.55
CA PHE A 42 -7.74 -0.59 1.51
C PHE A 42 -6.55 0.32 1.21
N TRP A 43 -6.42 1.43 1.92
CA TRP A 43 -5.29 2.34 1.74
C TRP A 43 -3.96 1.73 2.16
N GLY A 44 -3.97 1.07 3.32
CA GLY A 44 -2.77 0.41 3.82
C GLY A 44 -2.30 -0.69 2.88
N GLU A 45 -3.21 -1.40 2.26
CA GLU A 45 -2.86 -2.48 1.34
C GLU A 45 -2.10 -1.99 0.11
N ARG A 46 -2.35 -0.77 -0.36
CA ARG A 46 -1.58 -0.19 -1.46
C ARG A 46 -0.11 -0.07 -1.10
N ILE A 47 0.18 0.39 0.12
CA ILE A 47 1.55 0.49 0.61
C ILE A 47 2.15 -0.91 0.81
N VAL A 48 1.39 -1.86 1.37
CA VAL A 48 1.86 -3.24 1.53
C VAL A 48 2.30 -3.82 0.19
N VAL A 49 1.48 -3.69 -0.84
CA VAL A 49 1.78 -4.23 -2.17
C VAL A 49 3.05 -3.60 -2.75
N ALA A 50 3.10 -2.28 -2.79
CA ALA A 50 4.25 -1.57 -3.38
C ALA A 50 5.52 -1.84 -2.58
N ALA A 51 5.45 -1.82 -1.26
CA ALA A 51 6.60 -2.09 -0.41
C ALA A 51 7.11 -3.51 -0.59
N ALA A 52 6.21 -4.49 -0.69
CA ALA A 52 6.59 -5.88 -0.91
C ALA A 52 7.32 -6.06 -2.24
N VAL A 53 6.88 -5.39 -3.32
CA VAL A 53 7.58 -5.42 -4.61
C VAL A 53 9.00 -4.89 -4.45
N HIS A 54 9.15 -3.72 -3.86
CA HIS A 54 10.45 -3.08 -3.71
C HIS A 54 11.37 -3.84 -2.75
N ALA A 55 10.79 -4.60 -1.83
CA ALA A 55 11.56 -5.47 -0.93
C ALA A 55 11.93 -6.81 -1.57
N GLY A 56 11.48 -7.08 -2.79
CA GLY A 56 11.78 -8.32 -3.50
C GLY A 56 10.78 -9.45 -3.28
N ALA A 57 9.70 -9.24 -2.54
CA ALA A 57 8.68 -10.26 -2.24
C ALA A 57 7.54 -10.22 -3.27
N ARG A 58 7.87 -10.47 -4.54
CA ARG A 58 6.91 -10.31 -5.64
C ARG A 58 5.70 -11.23 -5.57
N ALA A 59 5.91 -12.49 -5.19
CA ALA A 59 4.80 -13.44 -5.11
C ALA A 59 3.78 -13.02 -4.05
N GLU A 60 4.27 -12.57 -2.91
CA GLU A 60 3.42 -12.06 -1.83
C GLU A 60 2.70 -10.78 -2.27
N ALA A 61 3.42 -9.88 -2.95
CA ALA A 61 2.83 -8.66 -3.48
C ALA A 61 1.68 -8.95 -4.43
N ARG A 62 1.84 -9.93 -5.31
CA ARG A 62 0.78 -10.34 -6.24
C ARG A 62 -0.44 -10.89 -5.52
N ARG A 63 -0.24 -11.70 -4.50
CA ARG A 63 -1.36 -12.24 -3.71
C ARG A 63 -2.12 -11.11 -3.02
N THR A 64 -1.41 -10.18 -2.43
CA THR A 64 -2.03 -9.02 -1.75
C THR A 64 -2.74 -8.13 -2.75
N ALA A 65 -2.15 -7.90 -3.93
CA ALA A 65 -2.79 -7.12 -4.98
C ALA A 65 -4.11 -7.75 -5.42
N ARG A 66 -4.16 -9.08 -5.56
CA ARG A 66 -5.40 -9.77 -5.91
C ARG A 66 -6.47 -9.58 -4.83
N LYS A 67 -6.10 -9.63 -3.56
CA LYS A 67 -7.04 -9.35 -2.45
C LYS A 67 -7.54 -7.93 -2.52
N LEU A 68 -6.66 -6.98 -2.77
CA LEU A 68 -7.01 -5.57 -2.88
C LEU A 68 -7.99 -5.33 -4.02
N LEU A 69 -7.76 -5.93 -5.17
CA LEU A 69 -8.65 -5.80 -6.32
C LEU A 69 -10.02 -6.46 -6.10
N ARG A 70 -10.10 -7.47 -5.24
CA ARG A 70 -11.42 -8.02 -4.86
C ARG A 70 -12.22 -7.06 -4.00
N LYS A 71 -11.54 -6.26 -3.16
CA LYS A 71 -12.21 -5.23 -2.34
C LYS A 71 -12.56 -4.00 -3.15
N ASP A 72 -11.73 -3.65 -4.12
CA ASP A 72 -11.86 -2.43 -4.92
C ASP A 72 -11.58 -2.78 -6.38
N PRO A 73 -12.58 -3.38 -7.08
CA PRO A 73 -12.37 -3.86 -8.45
C PRO A 73 -12.04 -2.78 -9.48
N ASP A 74 -12.39 -1.52 -9.19
CA ASP A 74 -12.16 -0.42 -10.11
C ASP A 74 -10.80 0.27 -9.90
N LEU A 75 -10.03 -0.21 -8.93
CA LEU A 75 -8.74 0.39 -8.63
C LEU A 75 -7.74 0.11 -9.76
N THR A 76 -7.09 1.19 -10.20
CA THR A 76 -6.00 1.11 -11.19
C THR A 76 -4.81 1.89 -10.66
N VAL A 77 -3.66 1.72 -11.31
CA VAL A 77 -2.46 2.50 -10.99
C VAL A 77 -2.74 3.99 -11.16
N SER A 78 -3.45 4.38 -12.21
CA SER A 78 -3.83 5.78 -12.44
C SER A 78 -4.68 6.35 -11.32
N VAL A 79 -5.67 5.60 -10.85
CA VAL A 79 -6.52 6.02 -9.74
C VAL A 79 -5.69 6.18 -8.46
N ALA A 80 -4.84 5.20 -8.17
CA ALA A 80 -3.98 5.27 -6.97
C ALA A 80 -3.04 6.47 -7.03
N ARG A 81 -2.46 6.73 -8.20
CA ARG A 81 -1.53 7.84 -8.38
C ARG A 81 -2.19 9.20 -8.12
N ARG A 82 -3.44 9.36 -8.52
CA ARG A 82 -4.16 10.64 -8.35
C ARG A 82 -4.75 10.85 -6.96
N ALA A 83 -4.90 9.79 -6.21
CA ALA A 83 -5.67 9.83 -4.96
C ALA A 83 -4.85 10.27 -3.75
N TRP A 84 -3.54 10.39 -3.87
CA TRP A 84 -2.68 10.66 -2.72
C TRP A 84 -1.78 11.87 -2.98
N PRO A 85 -1.73 12.85 -2.06
CA PRO A 85 -0.97 14.08 -2.28
C PRO A 85 0.48 14.00 -1.78
N PHE A 86 1.17 12.91 -2.01
CA PHE A 86 2.56 12.77 -1.63
C PHE A 86 3.50 13.29 -2.71
N ARG A 87 4.78 13.36 -2.37
CA ARG A 87 5.82 13.84 -3.28
C ARG A 87 5.86 12.97 -4.54
N PRO A 88 6.25 13.57 -5.69
CA PRO A 88 6.27 12.83 -6.96
C PRO A 88 7.11 11.55 -6.92
N ASP A 89 8.26 11.56 -6.26
CA ASP A 89 9.12 10.36 -6.18
C ASP A 89 8.45 9.23 -5.40
N PHE A 90 7.74 9.57 -4.31
CA PHE A 90 6.95 8.60 -3.55
C PHE A 90 5.86 7.99 -4.44
N MET A 91 5.13 8.84 -5.15
CA MET A 91 4.03 8.39 -6.01
C MET A 91 4.52 7.52 -7.16
N GLU A 92 5.68 7.83 -7.73
CA GLU A 92 6.26 7.00 -8.78
C GLU A 92 6.65 5.62 -8.26
N ARG A 93 7.27 5.54 -7.09
CA ARG A 93 7.63 4.26 -6.49
C ARG A 93 6.38 3.44 -6.12
N LEU A 94 5.35 4.11 -5.63
CA LEU A 94 4.07 3.47 -5.33
C LEU A 94 3.46 2.90 -6.61
N ALA A 95 3.38 3.72 -7.66
CA ALA A 95 2.80 3.32 -8.94
C ALA A 95 3.59 2.16 -9.56
N ASP A 96 4.91 2.22 -9.55
CA ASP A 96 5.76 1.16 -10.08
C ASP A 96 5.53 -0.16 -9.35
N GLY A 97 5.43 -0.12 -8.04
CA GLY A 97 5.18 -1.31 -7.22
C GLY A 97 3.82 -1.92 -7.53
N LEU A 98 2.79 -1.11 -7.60
CA LEU A 98 1.43 -1.58 -7.90
C LEU A 98 1.37 -2.20 -9.30
N ALA A 99 1.97 -1.55 -10.30
CA ALA A 99 2.01 -2.07 -11.66
C ALA A 99 2.77 -3.39 -11.75
N THR A 100 3.90 -3.50 -11.08
CA THR A 100 4.71 -4.71 -11.05
C THR A 100 3.96 -5.87 -10.40
N ALA A 101 3.13 -5.59 -9.40
CA ALA A 101 2.31 -6.62 -8.75
C ALA A 101 1.09 -7.05 -9.58
N GLY A 102 0.86 -6.43 -10.73
CA GLY A 102 -0.20 -6.83 -11.66
C GLY A 102 -1.45 -5.95 -11.62
N MET A 103 -1.43 -4.82 -10.94
CA MET A 103 -2.58 -3.91 -10.95
C MET A 103 -2.76 -3.29 -12.34
N PRO A 104 -4.00 -3.22 -12.86
CA PRO A 104 -4.25 -2.57 -14.15
C PRO A 104 -3.79 -1.12 -14.14
N ARG A 105 -3.21 -0.66 -15.25
CA ARG A 105 -2.65 0.70 -15.33
C ARG A 105 -3.71 1.79 -15.47
N ALA A 106 -4.79 1.47 -16.17
CA ALA A 106 -5.86 2.44 -16.42
C ALA A 106 -7.24 1.79 -16.41
#